data_fd689b548d50854d4e43f52d6e0385e6
#
_entry.id   fd689b548d50854d4e43f52d6e0385e6
#
_cell.length_a   1.000
_cell.length_b   1.000
_cell.length_c   1.000
_cell.angle_alpha   90.00
_cell.angle_beta   90.00
_cell.angle_gamma   90.00
#
_symmetry.space_group_name_H-M   'P 1'
#
loop_
_entity.id
_entity.type
_entity.pdbx_description
1 polymer ?
#
loop_
_entity_poly.entity_id
_entity_poly.type
_entity_poly.pdbx_seq_one_letter_code
_entity_poly.pdbx_strand_id
1 'polypeptide(L)'
;MSKILSILQIVNETVNDFTLKPKRNYTEPKIYTGGIEITKWSKYSKAEQQGALEKNWFVYFSFRNPKTGFLEKQPFIKGGVNRYKTKEERMEILETYRRNLLRILKEGYNPYDEKGTQNEIKSVKEAFAFALDIKKNMMTENSYIRFKSRIKRFEKYLDDKGYLFRFISSVE
;
A
#
# COMPACT_ATOMS: atom_id res chain seq x y z
N MET A 1 -48.96 -15.14 20.08
CA MET A 1 -47.85 -14.18 20.20
C MET A 1 -48.37 -12.76 20.01
N SER A 2 -47.98 -11.82 20.86
CA SER A 2 -48.53 -10.47 20.87
C SER A 2 -48.10 -9.69 19.58
N LYS A 3 -49.07 -9.01 18.93
CA LYS A 3 -48.83 -8.11 17.77
C LYS A 3 -47.70 -7.10 18.03
N ILE A 4 -47.48 -6.74 19.29
CA ILE A 4 -46.41 -5.80 19.73
C ILE A 4 -45.03 -6.42 19.52
N LEU A 5 -44.84 -7.71 19.79
CA LEU A 5 -43.55 -8.39 19.58
C LEU A 5 -43.14 -8.46 18.11
N SER A 6 -44.12 -8.71 17.20
CA SER A 6 -43.82 -8.71 15.76
C SER A 6 -43.51 -7.32 15.22
N ILE A 7 -44.16 -6.25 15.73
CA ILE A 7 -43.86 -4.87 15.37
C ILE A 7 -42.45 -4.48 15.85
N LEU A 8 -42.07 -4.82 17.09
CA LEU A 8 -40.74 -4.57 17.64
C LEU A 8 -39.66 -5.31 16.87
N GLN A 9 -39.92 -6.51 16.39
CA GLN A 9 -38.99 -7.28 15.58
C GLN A 9 -38.77 -6.63 14.22
N ILE A 10 -39.83 -6.20 13.53
CA ILE A 10 -39.76 -5.49 12.25
C ILE A 10 -39.03 -4.14 12.41
N VAL A 11 -39.31 -3.40 13.50
CA VAL A 11 -38.61 -2.12 13.77
C VAL A 11 -37.11 -2.35 14.03
N ASN A 12 -36.75 -3.38 14.82
CA ASN A 12 -35.33 -3.70 15.05
C ASN A 12 -34.62 -4.16 13.80
N GLU A 13 -35.24 -4.96 12.94
CA GLU A 13 -34.64 -5.34 11.64
C GLU A 13 -34.46 -4.13 10.75
N THR A 14 -35.44 -3.24 10.64
CA THR A 14 -35.34 -2.02 9.82
C THR A 14 -34.36 -1.02 10.40
N VAL A 15 -34.23 -0.87 11.70
CA VAL A 15 -33.25 -0.01 12.37
C VAL A 15 -31.83 -0.56 12.18
N ASN A 16 -31.66 -1.88 12.24
CA ASN A 16 -30.36 -2.52 11.98
C ASN A 16 -29.89 -2.33 10.53
N ASP A 17 -30.80 -2.40 9.56
CA ASP A 17 -30.50 -2.13 8.15
C ASP A 17 -30.10 -0.65 7.90
N PHE A 18 -30.70 0.29 8.63
CA PHE A 18 -30.40 1.72 8.47
C PHE A 18 -29.21 2.21 9.29
N THR A 19 -28.86 1.56 10.40
CA THR A 19 -27.84 2.07 11.34
C THR A 19 -26.49 1.41 11.22
N LEU A 20 -26.38 0.26 10.59
CA LEU A 20 -25.13 -0.48 10.47
C LEU A 20 -24.54 -0.44 9.05
N LYS A 21 -24.29 0.75 8.50
CA LYS A 21 -23.18 0.82 7.53
C LYS A 21 -21.93 0.39 8.29
N PRO A 22 -21.31 -0.76 7.94
CA PRO A 22 -20.14 -1.22 8.67
C PRO A 22 -19.10 -0.08 8.68
N LYS A 23 -18.70 0.36 9.86
CA LYS A 23 -17.68 1.39 10.02
C LYS A 23 -16.46 0.90 9.25
N ARG A 24 -16.10 1.58 8.17
CA ARG A 24 -14.90 1.23 7.41
C ARG A 24 -13.71 1.17 8.34
N ASN A 25 -12.92 0.11 8.22
CA ASN A 25 -11.73 -0.09 9.06
C ASN A 25 -10.57 0.84 8.65
N TYR A 26 -10.73 1.61 7.58
CA TYR A 26 -9.68 2.50 7.07
C TYR A 26 -10.27 3.81 6.54
N THR A 27 -9.43 4.84 6.49
CA THR A 27 -9.73 6.07 5.74
C THR A 27 -9.31 5.90 4.30
N GLU A 28 -10.02 6.53 3.35
CA GLU A 28 -9.56 6.56 1.97
C GLU A 28 -8.15 7.14 1.87
N PRO A 29 -7.25 6.48 1.10
CA PRO A 29 -5.91 7.00 0.89
C PRO A 29 -5.92 8.38 0.25
N LYS A 30 -5.12 9.29 0.78
CA LYS A 30 -4.96 10.67 0.32
C LYS A 30 -3.52 10.94 -0.06
N ILE A 31 -3.33 11.91 -0.97
CA ILE A 31 -2.01 12.38 -1.39
C ILE A 31 -1.70 13.68 -0.67
N TYR A 32 -0.52 13.75 -0.08
CA TYR A 32 0.06 15.00 0.41
C TYR A 32 1.02 15.57 -0.63
N THR A 33 0.84 16.83 -1.00
CA THR A 33 1.49 17.51 -2.11
C THR A 33 2.31 18.73 -1.68
N GLY A 34 2.95 18.61 -0.51
CA GLY A 34 3.79 19.70 -0.01
C GLY A 34 3.04 20.91 0.57
N GLY A 35 1.73 20.78 0.81
CA GLY A 35 0.89 21.83 1.38
C GLY A 35 0.16 22.71 0.35
N ILE A 36 0.24 22.35 -0.94
CA ILE A 36 -0.47 23.02 -2.04
C ILE A 36 -1.59 22.12 -2.59
N GLU A 37 -2.72 22.71 -2.91
CA GLU A 37 -3.82 22.04 -3.59
C GLU A 37 -3.52 21.90 -5.09
N ILE A 38 -3.37 20.67 -5.59
CA ILE A 38 -2.96 20.38 -6.97
C ILE A 38 -3.94 20.96 -8.02
N THR A 39 -5.23 20.92 -7.73
CA THR A 39 -6.26 21.48 -8.62
C THR A 39 -6.12 22.99 -8.83
N LYS A 40 -5.49 23.67 -7.89
CA LYS A 40 -5.22 25.11 -7.92
C LYS A 40 -3.75 25.45 -8.22
N TRP A 41 -2.97 24.48 -8.70
CA TRP A 41 -1.53 24.64 -8.91
C TRP A 41 -1.17 25.90 -9.69
N SER A 42 -1.89 26.20 -10.78
CA SER A 42 -1.64 27.39 -11.61
C SER A 42 -1.92 28.74 -10.92
N LYS A 43 -2.62 28.73 -9.78
CA LYS A 43 -2.91 29.94 -9.02
C LYS A 43 -1.80 30.31 -8.04
N TYR A 44 -0.89 29.38 -7.75
CA TYR A 44 0.24 29.61 -6.89
C TYR A 44 1.41 30.22 -7.63
N SER A 45 2.18 31.08 -6.98
CA SER A 45 3.40 31.65 -7.52
C SER A 45 4.46 30.57 -7.80
N LYS A 46 5.40 30.85 -8.69
CA LYS A 46 6.50 29.91 -8.99
C LYS A 46 7.31 29.54 -7.74
N ALA A 47 7.49 30.50 -6.81
CA ALA A 47 8.19 30.26 -5.54
C ALA A 47 7.44 29.26 -4.64
N GLU A 48 6.12 29.39 -4.54
CA GLU A 48 5.28 28.44 -3.77
C GLU A 48 5.27 27.06 -4.41
N GLN A 49 5.16 27.00 -5.73
CA GLN A 49 5.23 25.74 -6.48
C GLN A 49 6.57 25.02 -6.25
N GLN A 50 7.66 25.77 -6.34
CA GLN A 50 9.00 25.24 -6.09
C GLN A 50 9.15 24.78 -4.63
N GLY A 51 8.71 25.60 -3.66
CA GLY A 51 8.72 25.24 -2.25
C GLY A 51 7.87 24.00 -1.92
N ALA A 52 6.80 23.75 -2.67
CA ALA A 52 6.02 22.51 -2.54
C ALA A 52 6.79 21.31 -3.11
N LEU A 53 7.51 21.46 -4.22
CA LEU A 53 8.35 20.40 -4.81
C LEU A 53 9.58 20.06 -3.97
N GLU A 54 10.06 20.96 -3.13
CA GLU A 54 11.15 20.69 -2.19
C GLU A 54 10.70 19.83 -1.01
N LYS A 55 9.40 19.85 -0.69
CA LYS A 55 8.83 19.01 0.37
C LYS A 55 8.63 17.57 -0.10
N ASN A 56 8.58 16.67 0.88
CA ASN A 56 8.27 15.27 0.62
C ASN A 56 6.77 15.09 0.31
N TRP A 57 6.48 14.50 -0.83
CA TRP A 57 5.14 14.07 -1.22
C TRP A 57 4.95 12.59 -0.88
N PHE A 58 3.73 12.21 -0.51
CA PHE A 58 3.43 10.83 -0.10
C PHE A 58 1.93 10.54 -0.13
N VAL A 59 1.60 9.26 -0.18
CA VAL A 59 0.24 8.77 0.11
C VAL A 59 0.15 8.42 1.58
N TYR A 60 -0.98 8.75 2.21
CA TYR A 60 -1.25 8.45 3.61
C TYR A 60 -2.69 7.97 3.81
N PHE A 61 -2.88 7.16 4.84
CA PHE A 61 -4.18 6.67 5.30
C PHE A 61 -4.09 6.32 6.77
N SER A 62 -5.26 6.07 7.38
CA SER A 62 -5.35 5.51 8.72
C SER A 62 -6.08 4.18 8.67
N PHE A 63 -5.73 3.27 9.54
CA PHE A 63 -6.40 1.98 9.68
C PHE A 63 -6.81 1.79 11.14
N ARG A 64 -7.93 1.09 11.36
CA ARG A 64 -8.44 0.83 12.71
C ARG A 64 -7.58 -0.23 13.39
N ASN A 65 -6.92 0.16 14.47
CA ASN A 65 -6.14 -0.76 15.28
C ASN A 65 -7.09 -1.76 15.97
N PRO A 66 -6.92 -3.08 15.77
CA PRO A 66 -7.80 -4.08 16.37
C PRO A 66 -7.72 -4.13 17.90
N LYS A 67 -6.60 -3.67 18.50
CA LYS A 67 -6.41 -3.66 19.95
C LYS A 67 -7.06 -2.44 20.61
N THR A 68 -6.96 -1.26 19.99
CA THR A 68 -7.45 -0.01 20.58
C THR A 68 -8.81 0.41 20.04
N GLY A 69 -9.23 -0.11 18.89
CA GLY A 69 -10.46 0.28 18.21
C GLY A 69 -10.43 1.67 17.55
N PHE A 70 -9.31 2.41 17.64
CA PHE A 70 -9.15 3.73 17.05
C PHE A 70 -8.50 3.69 15.66
N LEU A 71 -8.76 4.73 14.85
CA LEU A 71 -8.09 4.93 13.57
C LEU A 71 -6.68 5.49 13.83
N GLU A 72 -5.66 4.71 13.52
CA GLU A 72 -4.26 5.09 13.66
C GLU A 72 -3.63 5.34 12.30
N LYS A 73 -2.79 6.37 12.22
CA LYS A 73 -2.05 6.69 11.00
C LYS A 73 -1.06 5.57 10.67
N GLN A 74 -1.09 5.14 9.44
CA GLN A 74 -0.15 4.15 8.91
C GLN A 74 1.10 4.83 8.34
N PRO A 75 2.21 4.11 8.16
CA PRO A 75 3.42 4.64 7.55
C PRO A 75 3.16 5.29 6.20
N PHE A 76 3.84 6.42 5.93
CA PHE A 76 3.68 7.15 4.69
C PHE A 76 4.33 6.42 3.52
N ILE A 77 3.59 6.28 2.42
CA ILE A 77 4.06 5.63 1.21
C ILE A 77 4.69 6.67 0.30
N LYS A 78 6.02 6.71 0.25
CA LYS A 78 6.80 7.64 -0.60
C LYS A 78 7.24 7.00 -1.91
N GLY A 79 7.62 5.71 -1.91
CA GLY A 79 7.99 4.92 -3.08
C GLY A 79 9.03 5.57 -4.00
N GLY A 80 9.89 6.44 -3.45
CA GLY A 80 10.90 7.14 -4.24
C GLY A 80 10.38 8.31 -5.10
N VAL A 81 9.11 8.70 -4.96
CA VAL A 81 8.47 9.77 -5.74
C VAL A 81 9.22 11.11 -5.66
N ASN A 82 9.88 11.40 -4.54
CA ASN A 82 10.57 12.66 -4.32
C ASN A 82 11.90 12.81 -5.11
N ARG A 83 12.30 11.79 -5.85
CA ARG A 83 13.40 11.87 -6.82
C ARG A 83 13.02 12.64 -8.09
N TYR A 84 11.74 12.64 -8.42
CA TYR A 84 11.20 13.35 -9.59
C TYR A 84 11.07 14.84 -9.30
N LYS A 85 11.32 15.66 -10.32
CA LYS A 85 11.43 17.12 -10.18
C LYS A 85 10.17 17.86 -10.61
N THR A 86 9.27 17.20 -11.35
CA THR A 86 8.05 17.81 -11.85
C THR A 86 6.82 17.36 -11.06
N LYS A 87 5.81 18.22 -11.03
CA LYS A 87 4.54 17.93 -10.40
C LYS A 87 3.86 16.73 -11.10
N GLU A 88 3.90 16.70 -12.42
CA GLU A 88 3.25 15.71 -13.26
C GLU A 88 3.76 14.31 -12.95
N GLU A 89 5.08 14.12 -12.98
CA GLU A 89 5.71 12.84 -12.67
C GLU A 89 5.37 12.35 -11.24
N ARG A 90 5.43 13.26 -10.27
CA ARG A 90 5.08 12.92 -8.88
C ARG A 90 3.62 12.52 -8.73
N MET A 91 2.72 13.24 -9.38
CA MET A 91 1.29 12.96 -9.29
C MET A 91 0.92 11.64 -9.95
N GLU A 92 1.47 11.32 -11.12
CA GLU A 92 1.22 10.06 -11.82
C GLU A 92 1.57 8.85 -10.92
N ILE A 93 2.73 8.89 -10.28
CA ILE A 93 3.20 7.83 -9.39
C ILE A 93 2.32 7.75 -8.13
N LEU A 94 2.04 8.88 -7.50
CA LEU A 94 1.24 8.92 -6.27
C LEU A 94 -0.21 8.50 -6.50
N GLU A 95 -0.80 8.87 -7.64
CA GLU A 95 -2.13 8.41 -8.02
C GLU A 95 -2.15 6.90 -8.26
N THR A 96 -1.09 6.34 -8.83
CA THR A 96 -0.95 4.91 -8.99
C THR A 96 -0.86 4.20 -7.63
N TYR A 97 -0.06 4.72 -6.69
CA TYR A 97 0.01 4.18 -5.33
C TYR A 97 -1.33 4.31 -4.61
N ARG A 98 -2.00 5.46 -4.71
CA ARG A 98 -3.29 5.70 -4.09
C ARG A 98 -4.35 4.69 -4.58
N ARG A 99 -4.44 4.49 -5.89
CA ARG A 99 -5.38 3.53 -6.51
C ARG A 99 -5.09 2.09 -6.09
N ASN A 100 -3.82 1.68 -6.13
CA ASN A 100 -3.42 0.33 -5.74
C ASN A 100 -3.67 0.08 -4.25
N LEU A 101 -3.32 1.04 -3.39
CA LEU A 101 -3.59 0.97 -1.96
C LEU A 101 -5.09 0.86 -1.67
N LEU A 102 -5.91 1.68 -2.32
CA LEU A 102 -7.36 1.60 -2.17
C LEU A 102 -7.92 0.24 -2.61
N ARG A 103 -7.37 -0.34 -3.69
CA ARG A 103 -7.75 -1.67 -4.17
C ARG A 103 -7.46 -2.74 -3.13
N ILE A 104 -6.23 -2.82 -2.63
CA ILE A 104 -5.86 -3.84 -1.62
C ILE A 104 -6.61 -3.66 -0.30
N LEU A 105 -6.91 -2.43 0.12
CA LEU A 105 -7.74 -2.17 1.30
C LEU A 105 -9.19 -2.66 1.11
N LYS A 106 -9.74 -2.53 -0.10
CA LYS A 106 -11.07 -3.09 -0.45
C LYS A 106 -11.05 -4.61 -0.51
N GLU A 107 -9.94 -5.22 -0.90
CA GLU A 107 -9.70 -6.67 -0.93
C GLU A 107 -9.47 -7.25 0.48
N GLY A 108 -9.50 -6.41 1.54
CA GLY A 108 -9.41 -6.86 2.92
C GLY A 108 -8.01 -6.78 3.53
N TYR A 109 -7.06 -6.09 2.88
CA TYR A 109 -5.74 -5.89 3.47
C TYR A 109 -5.84 -5.21 4.84
N ASN A 110 -5.20 -5.82 5.83
CA ASN A 110 -5.10 -5.31 7.20
C ASN A 110 -3.62 -5.17 7.60
N PRO A 111 -3.11 -3.95 7.84
CA PRO A 111 -1.71 -3.74 8.21
C PRO A 111 -1.32 -4.30 9.59
N TYR A 112 -2.31 -4.70 10.42
CA TYR A 112 -2.08 -5.33 11.72
C TYR A 112 -2.16 -6.86 11.66
N ASP A 113 -2.48 -7.44 10.52
CA ASP A 113 -2.49 -8.88 10.33
C ASP A 113 -1.06 -9.37 10.07
N GLU A 114 -0.40 -9.82 11.11
CA GLU A 114 0.91 -10.46 11.02
C GLU A 114 0.91 -11.69 10.08
N LYS A 115 -0.28 -12.29 9.86
CA LYS A 115 -0.47 -13.41 8.93
C LYS A 115 -0.70 -12.99 7.49
N GLY A 116 -1.15 -11.76 7.20
CA GLY A 116 -1.47 -11.27 5.85
C GLY A 116 -0.28 -10.65 5.11
N THR A 117 0.77 -10.24 5.81
CA THR A 117 2.04 -9.75 5.24
C THR A 117 3.09 -10.85 5.12
N GLN A 118 2.84 -11.97 5.75
CA GLN A 118 3.61 -13.19 5.58
C GLN A 118 2.94 -14.09 4.53
N ASN A 119 2.92 -13.73 3.26
CA ASN A 119 3.37 -14.69 2.29
C ASN A 119 4.79 -15.00 2.75
N GLU A 120 4.96 -16.16 3.31
CA GLU A 120 6.13 -16.60 4.08
C GLU A 120 7.38 -16.64 3.20
N ILE A 121 7.84 -15.48 2.73
CA ILE A 121 9.16 -15.34 2.14
C ILE A 121 10.12 -15.40 3.33
N LYS A 122 10.41 -16.60 3.74
CA LYS A 122 11.23 -16.90 4.93
C LYS A 122 12.72 -16.74 4.64
N SER A 123 13.12 -16.83 3.38
CA SER A 123 14.52 -16.80 2.97
C SER A 123 14.75 -15.90 1.77
N VAL A 124 15.97 -15.45 1.59
CA VAL A 124 16.41 -14.68 0.41
C VAL A 124 16.15 -15.46 -0.89
N LYS A 125 16.34 -16.78 -0.87
CA LYS A 125 16.07 -17.66 -2.01
C LYS A 125 14.60 -17.63 -2.43
N GLU A 126 13.68 -17.71 -1.48
CA GLU A 126 12.24 -17.64 -1.75
C GLU A 126 11.82 -16.27 -2.29
N ALA A 127 12.44 -15.19 -1.77
CA ALA A 127 12.23 -13.84 -2.29
C ALA A 127 12.61 -13.72 -3.77
N PHE A 128 13.72 -14.30 -4.17
CA PHE A 128 14.13 -14.32 -5.59
C PHE A 128 13.20 -15.16 -6.45
N ALA A 129 12.78 -16.32 -5.99
CA ALA A 129 11.82 -17.15 -6.70
C ALA A 129 10.50 -16.41 -6.95
N PHE A 130 9.97 -15.75 -5.93
CA PHE A 130 8.78 -14.91 -6.01
C PHE A 130 8.95 -13.72 -6.96
N ALA A 131 10.09 -13.01 -6.87
CA ALA A 131 10.39 -11.89 -7.77
C ALA A 131 10.51 -12.34 -9.23
N LEU A 132 11.09 -13.52 -9.50
CA LEU A 132 11.19 -14.10 -10.83
C LEU A 132 9.82 -14.46 -11.39
N ASP A 133 8.93 -15.03 -10.58
CA ASP A 133 7.57 -15.39 -11.00
C ASP A 133 6.77 -14.14 -11.41
N ILE A 134 6.77 -13.09 -10.59
CA ILE A 134 6.13 -11.81 -10.93
C ILE A 134 6.70 -11.25 -12.23
N LYS A 135 8.03 -11.21 -12.37
CA LYS A 135 8.70 -10.59 -13.52
C LYS A 135 8.49 -11.35 -14.83
N LYS A 136 8.26 -12.67 -14.76
CA LYS A 136 7.95 -13.49 -15.94
C LYS A 136 6.74 -12.96 -16.71
N ASN A 137 5.72 -12.49 -16.01
CA ASN A 137 4.48 -11.99 -16.61
C ASN A 137 4.52 -10.49 -16.97
N MET A 138 5.59 -9.78 -16.57
CA MET A 138 5.71 -8.32 -16.75
C MET A 138 6.77 -7.91 -17.77
N MET A 139 7.59 -8.84 -18.24
CA MET A 139 8.74 -8.56 -19.11
C MET A 139 8.62 -9.34 -20.43
N THR A 140 9.27 -8.82 -21.48
CA THR A 140 9.48 -9.61 -22.70
C THR A 140 10.41 -10.79 -22.41
N GLU A 141 10.28 -11.88 -23.15
CA GLU A 141 11.04 -13.12 -22.94
C GLU A 141 12.55 -12.87 -22.87
N ASN A 142 13.10 -12.12 -23.81
CA ASN A 142 14.54 -11.77 -23.84
C ASN A 142 14.97 -10.97 -22.61
N SER A 143 14.15 -10.04 -22.16
CA SER A 143 14.41 -9.25 -20.95
C SER A 143 14.36 -10.12 -19.69
N TYR A 144 13.39 -11.04 -19.63
CA TYR A 144 13.27 -11.98 -18.53
C TYR A 144 14.46 -12.93 -18.43
N ILE A 145 14.93 -13.48 -19.56
CA ILE A 145 16.10 -14.38 -19.60
C ILE A 145 17.34 -13.65 -19.04
N ARG A 146 17.57 -12.40 -19.46
CA ARG A 146 18.67 -11.58 -18.94
C ARG A 146 18.52 -11.28 -17.45
N PHE A 147 17.32 -10.93 -17.00
CA PHE A 147 17.02 -10.69 -15.59
C PHE A 147 17.25 -11.95 -14.75
N LYS A 148 16.71 -13.10 -15.15
CA LYS A 148 16.90 -14.40 -14.50
C LYS A 148 18.37 -14.78 -14.39
N SER A 149 19.16 -14.53 -15.45
CA SER A 149 20.59 -14.81 -15.46
C SER A 149 21.39 -13.96 -14.45
N ARG A 150 20.97 -12.70 -14.23
CA ARG A 150 21.55 -11.82 -13.21
C ARG A 150 21.20 -12.28 -11.80
N ILE A 151 19.95 -12.63 -11.57
CA ILE A 151 19.49 -13.18 -10.28
C ILE A 151 20.26 -14.45 -9.94
N LYS A 152 20.40 -15.41 -10.87
CA LYS A 152 21.16 -16.64 -10.64
C LYS A 152 22.62 -16.40 -10.27
N ARG A 153 23.29 -15.40 -10.87
CA ARG A 153 24.65 -15.03 -10.49
C ARG A 153 24.73 -14.45 -9.09
N PHE A 154 23.73 -13.67 -8.72
CA PHE A 154 23.64 -13.10 -7.39
C PHE A 154 23.28 -14.15 -6.34
N GLU A 155 22.37 -15.08 -6.64
CA GLU A 155 22.08 -16.25 -5.80
C GLU A 155 23.35 -17.05 -5.51
N LYS A 156 24.17 -17.35 -6.54
CA LYS A 156 25.45 -18.05 -6.35
C LYS A 156 26.39 -17.29 -5.42
N TYR A 157 26.52 -15.98 -5.60
CA TYR A 157 27.34 -15.15 -4.72
C TYR A 157 26.85 -15.19 -3.27
N LEU A 158 25.54 -15.13 -3.04
CA LEU A 158 24.97 -15.20 -1.70
C LEU A 158 25.11 -16.60 -1.08
N ASP A 159 25.03 -17.65 -1.90
CA ASP A 159 25.23 -19.03 -1.47
C ASP A 159 26.68 -19.24 -0.99
N ASP A 160 27.66 -18.78 -1.80
CA ASP A 160 29.09 -18.80 -1.46
C ASP A 160 29.40 -18.03 -0.14
N LYS A 161 28.58 -17.04 0.21
CA LYS A 161 28.69 -16.25 1.46
C LYS A 161 27.81 -16.77 2.61
N GLY A 162 27.01 -17.82 2.38
CA GLY A 162 26.10 -18.38 3.37
C GLY A 162 24.88 -17.52 3.69
N TYR A 163 24.49 -16.58 2.81
CA TYR A 163 23.35 -15.69 3.01
C TYR A 163 22.06 -16.16 2.32
N LEU A 164 22.13 -17.09 1.39
CA LEU A 164 20.99 -17.46 0.52
C LEU A 164 19.79 -18.00 1.30
N PHE A 165 20.03 -18.71 2.38
CA PHE A 165 18.98 -19.31 3.23
C PHE A 165 18.72 -18.54 4.52
N ARG A 166 19.33 -17.38 4.70
CA ARG A 166 19.04 -16.54 5.87
C ARG A 166 17.65 -15.93 5.77
N PHE A 167 17.03 -15.75 6.94
CA PHE A 167 15.79 -14.99 7.03
C PHE A 167 16.03 -13.52 6.64
N ILE A 168 15.12 -12.94 5.87
CA ILE A 168 15.23 -11.53 5.43
C ILE A 168 15.25 -10.57 6.61
N SER A 169 14.61 -10.94 7.73
CA SER A 169 14.60 -10.18 8.99
C SER A 169 15.90 -10.22 9.79
N SER A 170 16.88 -11.05 9.41
CA SER A 170 18.14 -11.22 10.12
C SER A 170 19.35 -10.62 9.39
N VAL A 171 19.11 -9.88 8.33
CA VAL A 171 20.15 -9.13 7.59
C VAL A 171 20.17 -7.71 8.14
N GLU A 172 20.87 -7.50 9.25
CA GLU A 172 21.36 -6.20 9.71
C GLU A 172 22.75 -5.93 9.13
#